data_e724153c9cea2bd8ddee95de4074a929
#
_entry.id   e724153c9cea2bd8ddee95de4074a929
#
_cell.length_a   1.000
_cell.length_b   1.000
_cell.length_c   1.000
_cell.angle_alpha   90.00
_cell.angle_beta   90.00
_cell.angle_gamma   90.00
#
_symmetry.space_group_name_H-M   'P 1'
#
loop_
_entity.id
_entity.type
_entity.pdbx_description
1 polymer ?
#
loop_
_entity_poly.entity_id
_entity_poly.type
_entity_poly.pdbx_seq_one_letter_code
_entity_poly.pdbx_strand_id
1 'polypeptide(L)'
;MAQFDIYPNPGQGKIDVPFLVVIQNNHVATHTGTSIVIPLRTNSISLETICPPVEVPGAGQFVLSLIEIFAIANIRLRNRVGTLSFADRGKIKPAIDKVIGEY
;
A
#
# COMPACT_ATOMS: atom_id res chain seq x y z
N MET A 1 -0.30 -13.52 -2.60
CA MET A 1 -0.21 -12.05 -2.53
C MET A 1 -0.29 -11.47 -3.92
N ALA A 2 -1.45 -11.04 -4.33
CA ALA A 2 -1.57 -10.39 -5.63
C ALA A 2 -1.22 -8.90 -5.51
N GLN A 3 -0.62 -8.36 -6.55
CA GLN A 3 -0.33 -6.94 -6.62
C GLN A 3 -1.61 -6.13 -6.43
N PHE A 4 -1.52 -5.08 -5.61
CA PHE A 4 -2.62 -4.17 -5.23
C PHE A 4 -3.63 -4.75 -4.23
N ASP A 5 -3.38 -5.94 -3.71
CA ASP A 5 -4.20 -6.47 -2.60
C ASP A 5 -3.94 -5.70 -1.32
N ILE A 6 -5.00 -5.53 -0.53
CA ILE A 6 -4.97 -4.78 0.71
C ILE A 6 -5.12 -5.75 1.89
N TYR A 7 -4.26 -5.61 2.88
CA TYR A 7 -4.25 -6.44 4.08
C TYR A 7 -4.28 -5.57 5.33
N PRO A 8 -4.85 -6.08 6.43
CA PRO A 8 -4.69 -5.41 7.72
C PRO A 8 -3.22 -5.34 8.10
N ASN A 9 -2.83 -4.25 8.75
CA ASN A 9 -1.47 -4.12 9.26
C ASN A 9 -1.24 -5.13 10.39
N PRO A 10 -0.32 -6.08 10.25
CA PRO A 10 -0.09 -7.11 11.28
C PRO A 10 0.77 -6.62 12.43
N GLY A 11 1.41 -5.45 12.28
CA GLY A 11 2.30 -4.91 13.29
C GLY A 11 1.61 -3.99 14.27
N GLN A 12 2.41 -3.18 14.97
CA GLN A 12 1.91 -2.15 15.85
C GLN A 12 1.55 -0.91 15.03
N GLY A 13 0.87 0.05 15.68
CA GLY A 13 0.48 1.27 15.00
C GLY A 13 -0.76 1.15 14.12
N LYS A 14 -1.61 0.17 14.40
CA LYS A 14 -2.82 -0.07 13.61
C LYS A 14 -3.83 1.08 13.67
N ILE A 15 -3.75 1.93 14.68
CA ILE A 15 -4.63 3.09 14.79
C ILE A 15 -4.30 4.09 13.69
N ASP A 16 -3.02 4.36 13.47
CA ASP A 16 -2.58 5.30 12.44
C ASP A 16 -2.43 4.66 11.08
N VAL A 17 -2.01 3.39 11.05
CA VAL A 17 -1.79 2.61 9.82
C VAL A 17 -2.59 1.32 9.92
N PRO A 18 -3.89 1.34 9.63
CA PRO A 18 -4.70 0.13 9.77
C PRO A 18 -4.49 -0.88 8.64
N PHE A 19 -4.03 -0.46 7.48
CA PHE A 19 -3.90 -1.32 6.31
C PHE A 19 -2.57 -1.15 5.59
N LEU A 20 -2.20 -2.18 4.82
CA LEU A 20 -1.05 -2.16 3.92
C LEU A 20 -1.52 -2.60 2.53
N VAL A 21 -0.97 -2.00 1.49
CA VAL A 21 -1.26 -2.43 0.12
C VAL A 21 0.00 -2.99 -0.52
N VAL A 22 -0.12 -4.16 -1.13
CA VAL A 22 0.99 -4.84 -1.82
C VAL A 22 1.19 -4.19 -3.18
N ILE A 23 2.40 -3.73 -3.47
CA ILE A 23 2.72 -3.13 -4.77
C ILE A 23 3.68 -3.95 -5.60
N GLN A 24 4.36 -4.92 -4.99
CA GLN A 24 5.27 -5.79 -5.71
C GLN A 24 4.48 -6.81 -6.50
N ASN A 25 4.94 -7.15 -7.72
CA ASN A 25 4.24 -8.14 -8.51
C ASN A 25 4.33 -9.53 -7.85
N ASN A 26 3.34 -10.34 -8.14
CA ASN A 26 3.17 -11.64 -7.49
C ASN A 26 4.34 -12.59 -7.74
N HIS A 27 4.92 -12.53 -8.94
CA HIS A 27 6.03 -13.41 -9.29
C HIS A 27 7.24 -13.19 -8.37
N VAL A 28 7.61 -11.94 -8.16
CA VAL A 28 8.75 -11.60 -7.29
C VAL A 28 8.43 -11.99 -5.85
N ALA A 29 7.23 -11.68 -5.36
CA ALA A 29 6.82 -12.03 -4.00
C ALA A 29 6.89 -13.54 -3.75
N THR A 30 6.47 -14.34 -4.71
CA THR A 30 6.50 -15.81 -4.61
C THR A 30 7.94 -16.33 -4.47
N HIS A 31 8.87 -15.75 -5.21
CA HIS A 31 10.27 -16.20 -5.20
C HIS A 31 11.03 -15.74 -3.98
N THR A 32 10.73 -14.55 -3.46
CA THR A 32 11.50 -13.98 -2.34
C THR A 32 10.89 -14.23 -0.98
N GLY A 33 9.60 -14.61 -0.92
CA GLY A 33 8.87 -14.72 0.34
C GLY A 33 8.58 -13.38 1.00
N THR A 34 8.83 -12.28 0.30
CA THR A 34 8.74 -10.91 0.80
C THR A 34 7.99 -10.06 -0.20
N SER A 35 7.16 -9.16 0.29
CA SER A 35 6.44 -8.21 -0.55
C SER A 35 6.74 -6.77 -0.14
N ILE A 36 6.84 -5.90 -1.12
CA ILE A 36 6.94 -4.47 -0.88
C ILE A 36 5.52 -3.94 -0.72
N VAL A 37 5.29 -3.21 0.35
CA VAL A 37 3.98 -2.68 0.70
C VAL A 37 4.06 -1.18 0.97
N ILE A 38 2.91 -0.52 0.80
CA ILE A 38 2.75 0.90 1.14
C ILE A 38 1.72 0.99 2.26
N PRO A 39 2.05 1.68 3.38
CA PRO A 39 1.07 1.89 4.45
C PRO A 39 -0.08 2.78 4.01
N LEU A 40 -1.28 2.45 4.47
CA LEU A 40 -2.48 3.29 4.32
C LEU A 40 -2.77 3.92 5.66
N ARG A 41 -2.67 5.24 5.74
CA ARG A 41 -2.83 6.00 6.99
C ARG A 41 -4.18 6.67 7.10
N THR A 42 -4.64 6.82 8.33
CA THR A 42 -5.93 7.47 8.61
C THR A 42 -5.82 8.98 8.71
N ASN A 43 -4.76 9.50 9.31
CA ASN A 43 -4.65 10.90 9.73
C ASN A 43 -3.45 11.62 9.11
N SER A 44 -3.21 11.41 7.83
CA SER A 44 -2.16 12.14 7.13
C SER A 44 -2.75 13.21 6.25
N ILE A 45 -1.98 14.28 6.03
CA ILE A 45 -2.32 15.27 5.03
C ILE A 45 -2.14 14.61 3.66
N SER A 46 -3.22 14.62 2.88
CA SER A 46 -3.17 14.09 1.52
C SER A 46 -2.43 15.07 0.62
N LEU A 47 -1.33 14.59 0.04
CA LEU A 47 -0.62 15.28 -1.02
C LEU A 47 -0.87 14.48 -2.29
N GLU A 48 -1.77 14.97 -3.13
CA GLU A 48 -2.28 14.21 -4.27
C GLU A 48 -1.21 13.60 -5.17
N THR A 49 -0.05 14.23 -5.25
CA THR A 49 1.03 13.75 -6.11
C THR A 49 1.96 12.74 -5.43
N ILE A 50 2.07 12.80 -4.10
CA ILE A 50 3.01 11.98 -3.33
C ILE A 50 2.29 11.00 -2.41
N CYS A 51 1.24 11.48 -1.75
CA CYS A 51 0.44 10.67 -0.82
C CYS A 51 -1.03 10.79 -1.20
N PRO A 52 -1.45 10.19 -2.32
CA PRO A 52 -2.81 10.32 -2.79
C PRO A 52 -3.81 9.58 -1.90
N PRO A 53 -5.07 10.06 -1.86
CA PRO A 53 -6.12 9.30 -1.19
C PRO A 53 -6.52 8.10 -2.03
N VAL A 54 -6.79 6.99 -1.37
CA VAL A 54 -7.31 5.78 -2.00
C VAL A 54 -8.43 5.21 -1.16
N GLU A 55 -9.25 4.36 -1.75
CA GLU A 55 -10.39 3.76 -1.06
C GLU A 55 -10.13 2.31 -0.73
N VAL A 56 -10.39 1.95 0.52
CA VAL A 56 -10.34 0.56 0.98
C VAL A 56 -11.77 0.03 1.01
N PRO A 57 -12.07 -1.05 0.28
CA PRO A 57 -13.42 -1.62 0.26
C PRO A 57 -13.95 -1.90 1.67
N GLY A 58 -15.12 -1.35 1.99
CA GLY A 58 -15.76 -1.55 3.28
C GLY A 58 -15.20 -0.71 4.42
N ALA A 59 -14.15 0.06 4.20
CA ALA A 59 -13.49 0.84 5.26
C ALA A 59 -13.38 2.34 4.97
N GLY A 60 -13.54 2.77 3.72
CA GLY A 60 -13.53 4.18 3.36
C GLY A 60 -12.19 4.66 2.81
N GLN A 61 -11.95 5.97 2.92
CA GLN A 61 -10.76 6.59 2.36
C GLN A 61 -9.59 6.59 3.34
N PHE A 62 -8.41 6.35 2.79
CA PHE A 62 -7.14 6.38 3.51
C PHE A 62 -6.10 7.07 2.64
N VAL A 63 -5.00 7.50 3.26
CA VAL A 63 -3.89 8.13 2.54
C VAL A 63 -2.80 7.11 2.27
N LEU A 64 -2.42 6.99 1.00
CA LEU A 64 -1.35 6.10 0.57
C LEU A 64 -0.02 6.77 0.91
N SER A 65 0.64 6.30 1.98
CA SER A 65 1.87 6.92 2.48
C SER A 65 3.09 6.35 1.77
N LEU A 66 3.35 6.85 0.57
CA LEU A 66 4.38 6.31 -0.30
C LEU A 66 5.79 6.48 0.26
N ILE A 67 6.03 7.53 1.02
CA ILE A 67 7.35 7.77 1.61
C ILE A 67 7.70 6.76 2.71
N GLU A 68 6.72 5.99 3.17
CA GLU A 68 6.91 4.98 4.21
C GLU A 68 6.91 3.55 3.65
N ILE A 69 7.14 3.40 2.37
CA ILE A 69 7.22 2.10 1.70
C ILE A 69 8.24 1.19 2.39
N PHE A 70 7.88 -0.08 2.57
CA PHE A 70 8.79 -1.04 3.20
C PHE A 70 8.52 -2.46 2.72
N ALA A 71 9.41 -3.40 3.09
CA ALA A 71 9.27 -4.81 2.74
C ALA A 71 8.79 -5.60 3.96
N ILE A 72 7.91 -6.56 3.73
CA ILE A 72 7.35 -7.40 4.79
C ILE A 72 7.32 -8.86 4.34
N ALA A 73 7.54 -9.79 5.28
CA ALA A 73 7.43 -11.20 4.97
C ALA A 73 5.98 -11.56 4.63
N ASN A 74 5.79 -12.32 3.55
CA ASN A 74 4.44 -12.68 3.06
C ASN A 74 3.60 -13.37 4.11
N ILE A 75 4.21 -14.19 4.96
CA ILE A 75 3.47 -14.93 6.00
C ILE A 75 2.78 -14.03 7.02
N ARG A 76 3.21 -12.77 7.12
CA ARG A 76 2.59 -11.79 8.02
C ARG A 76 1.34 -11.13 7.43
N LEU A 77 1.14 -11.26 6.13
CA LEU A 77 -0.02 -10.67 5.44
C LEU A 77 -1.16 -11.68 5.42
N ARG A 78 -2.17 -11.44 6.25
CA ARG A 78 -3.31 -12.34 6.40
C ARG A 78 -4.62 -11.58 6.33
N ASN A 79 -5.69 -12.29 5.96
CA ASN A 79 -7.05 -11.74 5.96
C ASN A 79 -7.22 -10.58 4.99
N ARG A 80 -6.92 -10.84 3.72
CA ARG A 80 -7.08 -9.84 2.67
C ARG A 80 -8.43 -9.13 2.77
N VAL A 81 -8.40 -7.81 2.80
CA VAL A 81 -9.60 -6.97 2.87
C VAL A 81 -10.23 -6.78 1.49
N GLY A 82 -9.40 -6.63 0.48
CA GLY A 82 -9.83 -6.37 -0.87
C GLY A 82 -8.65 -6.02 -1.75
N THR A 83 -8.92 -5.29 -2.82
CA THR A 83 -7.89 -4.83 -3.74
C THR A 83 -8.19 -3.38 -4.12
N LEU A 84 -7.15 -2.62 -4.49
CA LEU A 84 -7.35 -1.25 -4.95
C LEU A 84 -8.17 -1.23 -6.25
N SER A 85 -9.02 -0.22 -6.39
CA SER A 85 -9.75 0.00 -7.63
C SER A 85 -8.78 0.31 -8.77
N PHE A 86 -9.23 0.09 -9.99
CA PHE A 86 -8.42 0.39 -11.17
C PHE A 86 -7.96 1.85 -11.19
N ALA A 87 -8.84 2.77 -10.81
CA ALA A 87 -8.51 4.18 -10.75
C ALA A 87 -7.42 4.47 -9.71
N ASP A 88 -7.52 3.86 -8.53
CA ASP A 88 -6.55 4.07 -7.46
C ASP A 88 -5.18 3.45 -7.77
N ARG A 89 -5.16 2.33 -8.48
CA ARG A 89 -3.91 1.72 -8.95
C ARG A 89 -3.11 2.69 -9.83
N GLY A 90 -3.80 3.47 -10.64
CA GLY A 90 -3.18 4.45 -11.52
C GLY A 90 -2.49 5.60 -10.80
N LYS A 91 -2.75 5.79 -9.51
CA LYS A 91 -2.12 6.84 -8.70
C LYS A 91 -0.73 6.44 -8.20
N ILE A 92 -0.43 5.15 -8.17
CA ILE A 92 0.79 4.64 -7.51
C ILE A 92 2.04 4.97 -8.31
N LYS A 93 2.07 4.63 -9.58
CA LYS A 93 3.28 4.83 -10.39
C LYS A 93 3.71 6.29 -10.48
N PRO A 94 2.80 7.24 -10.78
CA PRO A 94 3.18 8.65 -10.77
C PRO A 94 3.70 9.13 -9.41
N ALA A 95 3.13 8.63 -8.31
CA ALA A 95 3.59 8.99 -6.97
C ALA A 95 4.99 8.43 -6.69
N ILE A 96 5.26 7.19 -7.10
CA ILE A 96 6.60 6.61 -6.99
C ILE A 96 7.60 7.45 -7.78
N ASP A 97 7.26 7.82 -8.99
CA ASP A 97 8.13 8.62 -9.83
C ASP A 97 8.45 9.97 -9.22
N LYS A 98 7.51 10.56 -8.49
CA LYS A 98 7.72 11.84 -7.79
C LYS A 98 8.67 11.69 -6.60
N VAL A 99 8.57 10.59 -5.89
CA VAL A 99 9.36 10.37 -4.65
C VAL A 99 10.76 9.86 -4.97
N ILE A 100 10.90 8.95 -5.93
CA ILE A 100 12.16 8.26 -6.22
C ILE A 100 12.69 8.62 -7.60
N GLY A 101 11.97 9.40 -8.32
CA GLY A 101 12.25 9.64 -9.73
C GLY A 101 13.59 10.30 -10.01
N GLU A 102 13.82 10.52 -11.26
CA GLU A 102 15.04 11.05 -11.81
C GLU A 102 15.36 12.47 -11.32
N TYR A 103 16.61 12.73 -11.02
CA TYR A 103 17.06 14.05 -10.57
C TYR A 103 18.50 14.29 -11.00
#